data_3adb5558e06ca64ed512b6fc1e48700c
#
_entry.id   3adb5558e06ca64ed512b6fc1e48700c
#
_cell.length_a   1.000
_cell.length_b   1.000
_cell.length_c   1.000
_cell.angle_alpha   90.00
_cell.angle_beta   90.00
_cell.angle_gamma   90.00
#
_symmetry.space_group_name_H-M   'P 1'
#
loop_
_entity.id
_entity.type
_entity.pdbx_description
1 polymer ?
#
loop_
_entity_poly.entity_id
_entity_poly.type
_entity_poly.pdbx_seq_one_letter_code
_entity_poly.pdbx_strand_id
1 'polypeptide(L)'
;MKILYAASEALPFIASGGLADVAGSLPAALKKEGAECRVVMPLYGDIKPELREKMRYVTHFNVPLAWRNQYCGLFEAEANNVKYYLLDNEYYFKRSGIYGFYDDAERFVFFSKAILEMLTKIDYAPDIINCNDWQTAMVPVFLNVYYRSIEKFRGIRTVFTIHNIAYQGKYGMEIATDIAGLPDYALPIVEYDHNVNMMKGAIDQSDVVSTVSPTYCLLYTSRCV
;
A
#
# COMPACT_ATOMS: atom_id res chain seq x y z
N MET A 1 14.04 -14.75 3.80
CA MET A 1 12.72 -14.12 4.00
C MET A 1 12.55 -13.05 2.94
N LYS A 2 11.42 -13.05 2.21
CA LYS A 2 11.10 -12.09 1.15
C LYS A 2 10.08 -11.08 1.66
N ILE A 3 10.37 -9.80 1.55
CA ILE A 3 9.52 -8.71 2.07
C ILE A 3 9.14 -7.78 0.93
N LEU A 4 7.85 -7.54 0.74
CA LEU A 4 7.33 -6.45 -0.10
C LEU A 4 6.96 -5.28 0.81
N TYR A 5 7.69 -4.19 0.71
CA TYR A 5 7.45 -2.97 1.46
C TYR A 5 6.53 -2.05 0.65
N ALA A 6 5.29 -1.92 1.04
CA ALA A 6 4.27 -1.11 0.35
C ALA A 6 4.16 0.26 1.02
N ALA A 7 4.41 1.32 0.27
CA ALA A 7 4.34 2.70 0.77
C ALA A 7 3.81 3.64 -0.32
N SER A 8 3.13 4.70 0.09
CA SER A 8 2.64 5.72 -0.84
C SER A 8 3.73 6.68 -1.33
N GLU A 9 4.87 6.74 -0.64
CA GLU A 9 6.03 7.56 -0.98
C GLU A 9 7.32 6.88 -0.53
N ALA A 10 8.43 7.12 -1.21
CA ALA A 10 9.75 6.60 -0.84
C ALA A 10 10.88 7.41 -1.50
N LEU A 11 11.92 7.73 -0.76
CA LEU A 11 13.16 8.24 -1.33
C LEU A 11 13.90 7.15 -2.12
N PRO A 12 14.57 7.51 -3.22
CA PRO A 12 14.82 8.87 -3.74
C PRO A 12 13.72 9.40 -4.69
N PHE A 13 12.63 8.66 -4.90
CA PHE A 13 11.66 8.96 -5.95
C PHE A 13 10.79 10.18 -5.62
N ILE A 14 10.14 10.16 -4.46
CA ILE A 14 9.28 11.26 -4.02
C ILE A 14 9.13 11.24 -2.50
N ALA A 15 8.96 12.42 -1.88
CA ALA A 15 8.75 12.58 -0.46
C ALA A 15 7.81 13.75 -0.17
N SER A 16 6.90 13.56 0.79
CA SER A 16 6.12 14.62 1.42
C SER A 16 6.33 14.67 2.94
N GLY A 17 6.81 13.59 3.53
CA GLY A 17 6.99 13.45 4.98
C GLY A 17 7.97 12.34 5.37
N GLY A 18 7.99 12.03 6.67
CA GLY A 18 8.94 11.05 7.24
C GLY A 18 8.75 9.61 6.76
N LEU A 19 7.57 9.26 6.21
CA LEU A 19 7.35 7.95 5.61
C LEU A 19 8.35 7.69 4.48
N ALA A 20 8.62 8.69 3.64
CA ALA A 20 9.53 8.55 2.51
C ALA A 20 10.97 8.24 2.95
N ASP A 21 11.44 8.82 4.06
CA ASP A 21 12.76 8.54 4.63
C ASP A 21 12.84 7.09 5.12
N VAL A 22 11.83 6.61 5.83
CA VAL A 22 11.76 5.24 6.32
C VAL A 22 11.69 4.26 5.14
N ALA A 23 10.80 4.51 4.17
CA ALA A 23 10.65 3.66 2.98
C ALA A 23 11.89 3.65 2.07
N GLY A 24 12.70 4.72 2.11
CA GLY A 24 13.96 4.80 1.37
C GLY A 24 15.15 4.14 2.10
N SER A 25 15.08 3.95 3.42
CA SER A 25 16.22 3.46 4.23
C SER A 25 16.01 2.07 4.82
N LEU A 26 14.84 1.78 5.40
CA LEU A 26 14.56 0.51 6.08
C LEU A 26 14.69 -0.71 5.17
N PRO A 27 14.18 -0.71 3.90
CA PRO A 27 14.35 -1.84 3.00
C PRO A 27 15.82 -2.21 2.75
N ALA A 28 16.69 -1.21 2.63
CA ALA A 28 18.13 -1.43 2.47
C ALA A 28 18.79 -1.98 3.75
N ALA A 29 18.34 -1.54 4.93
CA ALA A 29 18.77 -2.08 6.21
C ALA A 29 18.34 -3.54 6.40
N LEU A 30 17.08 -3.86 6.12
CA LEU A 30 16.56 -5.24 6.17
C LEU A 30 17.32 -6.17 5.22
N LYS A 31 17.74 -5.66 4.06
CA LYS A 31 18.55 -6.42 3.12
C LYS A 31 19.94 -6.75 3.68
N LYS A 32 20.56 -5.84 4.44
CA LYS A 32 21.83 -6.11 5.14
C LYS A 32 21.68 -7.20 6.20
N GLU A 33 20.51 -7.31 6.82
CA GLU A 33 20.17 -8.37 7.77
C GLU A 33 19.74 -9.70 7.08
N GLY A 34 19.92 -9.82 5.77
CA GLY A 34 19.67 -11.05 5.01
C GLY A 34 18.25 -11.23 4.48
N ALA A 35 17.39 -10.22 4.56
CA ALA A 35 16.08 -10.28 3.90
C ALA A 35 16.17 -9.86 2.43
N GLU A 36 15.41 -10.50 1.55
CA GLU A 36 15.15 -9.98 0.21
C GLU A 36 14.02 -8.96 0.28
N CYS A 37 14.34 -7.67 0.32
CA CYS A 37 13.34 -6.62 0.42
C CYS A 37 13.17 -5.89 -0.92
N ARG A 38 11.92 -5.71 -1.36
CA ARG A 38 11.53 -4.90 -2.52
C ARG A 38 10.48 -3.87 -2.07
N VAL A 39 10.47 -2.72 -2.71
CA VAL A 39 9.51 -1.65 -2.41
C VAL A 39 8.47 -1.58 -3.53
N VAL A 40 7.21 -1.26 -3.19
CA VAL A 40 6.17 -0.91 -4.16
C VAL A 40 5.55 0.42 -3.80
N MET A 41 5.42 1.30 -4.80
CA MET A 41 4.86 2.64 -4.66
C MET A 41 4.14 3.09 -5.93
N PRO A 42 3.29 4.12 -5.88
CA PRO A 42 2.72 4.70 -7.09
C PRO A 42 3.77 5.41 -7.96
N LEU A 43 3.56 5.42 -9.28
CA LEU A 43 4.37 6.19 -10.23
C LEU A 43 3.80 7.62 -10.38
N TYR A 44 4.19 8.52 -9.49
CA TYR A 44 3.70 9.90 -9.51
C TYR A 44 4.27 10.75 -10.64
N GLY A 45 3.46 11.71 -11.10
CA GLY A 45 3.87 12.70 -12.12
C GLY A 45 5.08 13.54 -11.71
N ASP A 46 5.20 13.86 -10.43
CA ASP A 46 6.25 14.73 -9.87
C ASP A 46 7.59 14.01 -9.62
N ILE A 47 7.71 12.73 -9.93
CA ILE A 47 9.02 12.05 -9.90
C ILE A 47 9.94 12.67 -10.95
N LYS A 48 11.14 13.04 -10.52
CA LYS A 48 12.14 13.73 -11.36
C LYS A 48 12.44 12.97 -12.65
N PRO A 49 12.57 13.66 -13.79
CA PRO A 49 12.85 13.04 -15.09
C PRO A 49 14.04 12.09 -15.07
N GLU A 50 15.13 12.47 -14.40
CA GLU A 50 16.38 11.69 -14.32
C GLU A 50 16.20 10.33 -13.62
N LEU A 51 15.19 10.22 -12.75
CA LEU A 51 14.81 8.96 -12.10
C LEU A 51 13.86 8.16 -12.99
N ARG A 52 12.94 8.83 -13.69
CA ARG A 52 12.01 8.18 -14.62
C ARG A 52 12.73 7.53 -15.80
N GLU A 53 13.74 8.16 -16.37
CA GLU A 53 14.55 7.65 -17.48
C GLU A 53 15.27 6.33 -17.15
N LYS A 54 15.51 6.07 -15.87
CA LYS A 54 16.12 4.82 -15.37
C LYS A 54 15.12 3.71 -15.10
N MET A 55 13.84 3.99 -15.22
CA MET A 55 12.79 3.00 -14.98
C MET A 55 12.61 2.11 -16.20
N ARG A 56 12.47 0.80 -15.95
CA ARG A 56 12.20 -0.19 -16.99
C ARG A 56 10.73 -0.59 -16.92
N TYR A 57 10.03 -0.46 -18.02
CA TYR A 57 8.69 -1.03 -18.17
C TYR A 57 8.76 -2.56 -18.10
N VAL A 58 7.89 -3.17 -17.31
CA VAL A 58 7.80 -4.62 -17.10
C VAL A 58 6.59 -5.19 -17.83
N THR A 59 5.40 -4.71 -17.50
CA THR A 59 4.13 -5.18 -18.07
C THR A 59 3.01 -4.22 -17.69
N HIS A 60 1.79 -4.54 -18.12
CA HIS A 60 0.57 -3.89 -17.62
C HIS A 60 -0.50 -4.96 -17.31
N PHE A 61 -1.47 -4.56 -16.52
CA PHE A 61 -2.61 -5.38 -16.15
C PHE A 61 -3.79 -4.49 -15.79
N ASN A 62 -4.96 -5.10 -15.63
CA ASN A 62 -6.14 -4.42 -15.14
C ASN A 62 -6.37 -4.72 -13.67
N VAL A 63 -6.85 -3.72 -12.94
CA VAL A 63 -7.20 -3.78 -11.53
C VAL A 63 -8.72 -3.66 -11.40
N PRO A 64 -9.41 -4.73 -10.97
CA PRO A 64 -10.85 -4.68 -10.77
C PRO A 64 -11.19 -3.90 -9.49
N LEU A 65 -11.99 -2.85 -9.62
CA LEU A 65 -12.50 -2.02 -8.52
C LEU A 65 -14.02 -1.95 -8.61
N ALA A 66 -14.73 -2.73 -7.81
CA ALA A 66 -16.16 -2.90 -7.91
C ALA A 66 -16.57 -3.19 -9.38
N TRP A 67 -17.33 -2.30 -10.01
CA TRP A 67 -17.75 -2.41 -11.42
C TRP A 67 -16.71 -1.86 -12.42
N ARG A 68 -15.64 -1.20 -11.93
CA ARG A 68 -14.57 -0.61 -12.77
C ARG A 68 -13.47 -1.63 -13.04
N ASN A 69 -12.77 -1.43 -14.15
CA ASN A 69 -11.59 -2.22 -14.50
C ASN A 69 -10.49 -1.24 -14.96
N GLN A 70 -9.63 -0.85 -14.05
CA GLN A 70 -8.66 0.22 -14.24
C GLN A 70 -7.31 -0.32 -14.73
N TYR A 71 -6.72 0.37 -15.70
CA TYR A 71 -5.37 0.09 -16.18
C TYR A 71 -4.33 0.29 -15.07
N CYS A 72 -3.33 -0.57 -15.04
CA CYS A 72 -2.14 -0.40 -14.23
C CYS A 72 -0.88 -0.82 -15.02
N GLY A 73 0.00 0.11 -15.28
CA GLY A 73 1.35 -0.16 -15.77
C GLY A 73 2.28 -0.53 -14.62
N LEU A 74 3.20 -1.45 -14.87
CA LEU A 74 4.24 -1.82 -13.93
C LEU A 74 5.60 -1.42 -14.49
N PHE A 75 6.30 -0.59 -13.73
CA PHE A 75 7.70 -0.25 -13.96
C PHE A 75 8.56 -0.74 -12.82
N GLU A 76 9.83 -0.99 -13.08
CA GLU A 76 10.82 -1.28 -12.05
C GLU A 76 11.99 -0.31 -12.14
N ALA A 77 12.60 -0.03 -11.00
CA ALA A 77 13.82 0.74 -10.85
C ALA A 77 14.66 0.15 -9.73
N GLU A 78 15.91 0.59 -9.62
CA GLU A 78 16.78 0.23 -8.51
C GLU A 78 17.34 1.50 -7.87
N ALA A 79 17.28 1.56 -6.54
CA ALA A 79 17.89 2.61 -5.75
C ALA A 79 18.41 2.02 -4.43
N ASN A 80 19.58 2.49 -3.96
CA ASN A 80 20.20 2.01 -2.72
C ASN A 80 20.31 0.47 -2.64
N ASN A 81 20.57 -0.17 -3.79
CA ASN A 81 20.63 -1.64 -3.91
C ASN A 81 19.29 -2.34 -3.55
N VAL A 82 18.17 -1.66 -3.66
CA VAL A 82 16.82 -2.18 -3.45
C VAL A 82 16.03 -2.04 -4.75
N LYS A 83 15.28 -3.09 -5.12
CA LYS A 83 14.37 -3.06 -6.26
C LYS A 83 13.06 -2.36 -5.86
N TYR A 84 12.63 -1.44 -6.69
CA TYR A 84 11.36 -0.72 -6.58
C TYR A 84 10.43 -1.14 -7.72
N TYR A 85 9.18 -1.39 -7.39
CA TYR A 85 8.06 -1.50 -8.31
C TYR A 85 7.26 -0.20 -8.27
N LEU A 86 7.02 0.39 -9.44
CA LEU A 86 6.25 1.63 -9.57
C LEU A 86 4.98 1.31 -10.36
N LEU A 87 3.83 1.54 -9.73
CA LEU A 87 2.51 1.25 -10.29
C LEU A 87 1.97 2.51 -10.96
N ASP A 88 1.80 2.43 -12.27
CA ASP A 88 1.39 3.53 -13.12
C ASP A 88 -0.11 3.50 -13.40
N ASN A 89 -0.76 4.60 -13.08
CA ASN A 89 -2.05 4.99 -13.61
C ASN A 89 -2.06 6.52 -13.69
N GLU A 90 -1.97 7.07 -14.90
CA GLU A 90 -1.87 8.51 -15.09
C GLU A 90 -3.08 9.27 -14.55
N TYR A 91 -4.27 8.71 -14.63
CA TYR A 91 -5.48 9.34 -14.09
C TYR A 91 -5.38 9.57 -12.58
N TYR A 92 -4.84 8.59 -11.84
CA TYR A 92 -4.71 8.70 -10.39
C TYR A 92 -3.42 9.40 -9.93
N PHE A 93 -2.31 9.20 -10.62
CA PHE A 93 -0.99 9.56 -10.08
C PHE A 93 -0.21 10.61 -10.88
N LYS A 94 -0.62 10.95 -12.11
CA LYS A 94 0.03 12.01 -12.88
C LYS A 94 -0.57 13.37 -12.55
N ARG A 95 -0.38 13.79 -11.31
CA ARG A 95 -0.92 15.04 -10.75
C ARG A 95 0.21 15.78 -10.02
N SER A 96 0.03 17.09 -9.79
CA SER A 96 0.92 17.86 -8.92
C SER A 96 0.62 17.56 -7.46
N GLY A 97 1.60 17.02 -6.73
CA GLY A 97 1.46 16.58 -5.35
C GLY A 97 1.04 15.11 -5.19
N ILE A 98 1.22 14.62 -3.97
CA ILE A 98 0.97 13.21 -3.62
C ILE A 98 -0.43 13.02 -3.03
N TYR A 99 -0.88 13.94 -2.17
CA TYR A 99 -2.09 13.85 -1.36
C TYR A 99 -2.96 15.10 -1.48
N GLY A 100 -4.17 15.04 -0.92
CA GLY A 100 -5.08 16.18 -0.80
C GLY A 100 -6.08 16.30 -1.96
N PHE A 101 -6.28 15.24 -2.72
CA PHE A 101 -7.27 15.22 -3.79
C PHE A 101 -8.60 14.66 -3.28
N TYR A 102 -9.70 15.14 -3.85
CA TYR A 102 -11.06 14.71 -3.47
C TYR A 102 -11.29 13.20 -3.63
N ASP A 103 -10.55 12.56 -4.54
CA ASP A 103 -10.60 11.14 -4.86
C ASP A 103 -9.46 10.31 -4.24
N ASP A 104 -8.79 10.82 -3.21
CA ASP A 104 -7.69 10.10 -2.54
C ASP A 104 -8.12 8.70 -2.06
N ALA A 105 -9.37 8.55 -1.62
CA ALA A 105 -9.92 7.25 -1.26
C ALA A 105 -9.83 6.25 -2.42
N GLU A 106 -10.34 6.61 -3.60
CA GLU A 106 -10.31 5.76 -4.78
C GLU A 106 -8.89 5.48 -5.24
N ARG A 107 -8.03 6.50 -5.24
CA ARG A 107 -6.61 6.39 -5.63
C ARG A 107 -5.86 5.33 -4.80
N PHE A 108 -6.02 5.35 -3.48
CA PHE A 108 -5.28 4.46 -2.61
C PHE A 108 -5.97 3.10 -2.40
N VAL A 109 -7.28 3.01 -2.60
CA VAL A 109 -7.98 1.73 -2.78
C VAL A 109 -7.48 1.04 -4.06
N PHE A 110 -7.37 1.78 -5.18
CA PHE A 110 -6.76 1.27 -6.41
C PHE A 110 -5.32 0.80 -6.15
N PHE A 111 -4.48 1.63 -5.55
CA PHE A 111 -3.09 1.27 -5.26
C PHE A 111 -2.98 0.00 -4.44
N SER A 112 -3.76 -0.12 -3.36
CA SER A 112 -3.76 -1.30 -2.50
C SER A 112 -4.14 -2.57 -3.28
N LYS A 113 -5.14 -2.51 -4.15
CA LYS A 113 -5.54 -3.67 -4.95
C LYS A 113 -4.53 -3.97 -6.06
N ALA A 114 -3.97 -2.92 -6.68
CA ALA A 114 -2.95 -3.05 -7.72
C ALA A 114 -1.67 -3.76 -7.21
N ILE A 115 -1.31 -3.59 -5.94
CA ILE A 115 -0.20 -4.33 -5.31
C ILE A 115 -0.45 -5.85 -5.38
N LEU A 116 -1.65 -6.29 -5.06
CA LEU A 116 -1.99 -7.72 -5.08
C LEU A 116 -2.11 -8.24 -6.52
N GLU A 117 -2.74 -7.48 -7.42
CA GLU A 117 -2.80 -7.83 -8.84
C GLU A 117 -1.40 -7.92 -9.47
N MET A 118 -0.49 -6.99 -9.14
CA MET A 118 0.91 -7.04 -9.57
C MET A 118 1.55 -8.37 -9.23
N LEU A 119 1.35 -8.87 -8.01
CA LEU A 119 1.92 -10.14 -7.57
C LEU A 119 1.43 -11.34 -8.40
N THR A 120 0.26 -11.25 -9.05
CA THR A 120 -0.20 -12.28 -9.99
C THR A 120 0.57 -12.27 -11.32
N LYS A 121 1.24 -11.17 -11.66
CA LYS A 121 1.88 -10.92 -12.97
C LYS A 121 3.40 -11.09 -12.97
N ILE A 122 4.01 -11.13 -11.79
CA ILE A 122 5.47 -11.23 -11.65
C ILE A 122 5.87 -12.53 -10.94
N ASP A 123 7.06 -13.00 -11.21
CA ASP A 123 7.64 -14.13 -10.50
C ASP A 123 8.29 -13.66 -9.18
N TYR A 124 7.43 -13.19 -8.27
CA TYR A 124 7.81 -12.83 -6.92
C TYR A 124 6.66 -13.15 -5.96
N ALA A 125 6.94 -13.97 -4.96
CA ALA A 125 6.03 -14.30 -3.89
C ALA A 125 6.68 -13.86 -2.57
N PRO A 126 6.23 -12.75 -1.96
CA PRO A 126 6.74 -12.31 -0.67
C PRO A 126 6.24 -13.24 0.45
N ASP A 127 7.08 -13.43 1.47
CA ASP A 127 6.64 -14.05 2.73
C ASP A 127 5.83 -13.04 3.56
N ILE A 128 6.19 -11.75 3.45
CA ILE A 128 5.58 -10.65 4.19
C ILE A 128 5.28 -9.48 3.25
N ILE A 129 4.09 -8.88 3.39
CA ILE A 129 3.77 -7.55 2.88
C ILE A 129 3.74 -6.58 4.06
N ASN A 130 4.68 -5.64 4.12
CA ASN A 130 4.66 -4.54 5.09
C ASN A 130 3.92 -3.35 4.49
N CYS A 131 2.75 -3.07 5.04
CA CYS A 131 1.85 -1.99 4.63
C CYS A 131 2.06 -0.77 5.53
N ASN A 132 2.17 0.41 4.95
CA ASN A 132 2.52 1.63 5.67
C ASN A 132 1.43 2.70 5.52
N ASP A 133 0.86 3.13 6.62
CA ASP A 133 -0.22 4.09 6.75
C ASP A 133 -1.50 3.75 5.95
N TRP A 134 -2.51 4.61 6.04
CA TRP A 134 -3.84 4.37 5.49
C TRP A 134 -3.85 4.16 3.97
N GLN A 135 -2.88 4.68 3.25
CA GLN A 135 -2.78 4.56 1.79
C GLN A 135 -2.52 3.12 1.32
N THR A 136 -2.05 2.26 2.21
CA THR A 136 -1.85 0.83 1.95
C THR A 136 -2.74 -0.07 2.80
N ALA A 137 -3.62 0.53 3.59
CA ALA A 137 -4.44 -0.15 4.58
C ALA A 137 -5.41 -1.18 3.97
N MET A 138 -5.84 -0.98 2.72
CA MET A 138 -6.72 -1.94 2.06
C MET A 138 -5.99 -3.21 1.55
N VAL A 139 -4.65 -3.26 1.57
CA VAL A 139 -3.90 -4.46 1.17
C VAL A 139 -4.24 -5.68 2.04
N PRO A 140 -4.12 -5.64 3.39
CA PRO A 140 -4.49 -6.78 4.22
C PRO A 140 -5.99 -7.13 4.14
N VAL A 141 -6.86 -6.13 3.98
CA VAL A 141 -8.30 -6.35 3.79
C VAL A 141 -8.56 -7.13 2.51
N PHE A 142 -8.06 -6.65 1.37
CA PHE A 142 -8.22 -7.33 0.09
C PHE A 142 -7.57 -8.70 0.06
N LEU A 143 -6.36 -8.84 0.64
CA LEU A 143 -5.68 -10.12 0.74
C LEU A 143 -6.58 -11.17 1.39
N ASN A 144 -7.21 -10.85 2.51
CA ASN A 144 -8.04 -11.78 3.26
C ASN A 144 -9.39 -12.03 2.58
N VAL A 145 -10.02 -10.99 2.00
CA VAL A 145 -11.35 -11.10 1.38
C VAL A 145 -11.29 -11.78 0.00
N TYR A 146 -10.26 -11.52 -0.81
CA TYR A 146 -10.27 -11.93 -2.21
C TYR A 146 -9.15 -12.89 -2.63
N TYR A 147 -7.97 -12.86 -1.97
CA TYR A 147 -6.78 -13.53 -2.49
C TYR A 147 -6.34 -14.76 -1.69
N ARG A 148 -6.78 -14.94 -0.44
CA ARG A 148 -6.37 -16.07 0.41
C ARG A 148 -6.64 -17.45 -0.17
N SER A 149 -7.64 -17.59 -1.02
CA SER A 149 -7.96 -18.87 -1.70
C SER A 149 -6.97 -19.21 -2.80
N ILE A 150 -6.23 -18.23 -3.32
CA ILE A 150 -5.22 -18.42 -4.37
C ILE A 150 -3.94 -18.93 -3.74
N GLU A 151 -3.37 -20.02 -4.27
CA GLU A 151 -2.18 -20.71 -3.74
C GLU A 151 -1.02 -19.76 -3.43
N LYS A 152 -0.70 -18.86 -4.38
CA LYS A 152 0.38 -17.89 -4.26
C LYS A 152 0.27 -16.95 -3.05
N PHE A 153 -0.94 -16.69 -2.57
CA PHE A 153 -1.22 -15.73 -1.49
C PHE A 153 -1.46 -16.38 -0.13
N ARG A 154 -1.67 -17.70 -0.10
CA ARG A 154 -2.11 -18.42 1.11
C ARG A 154 -1.14 -18.24 2.28
N GLY A 155 0.17 -18.24 2.04
CA GLY A 155 1.21 -18.14 3.07
C GLY A 155 1.67 -16.72 3.39
N ILE A 156 1.19 -15.70 2.66
CA ILE A 156 1.68 -14.31 2.85
C ILE A 156 1.18 -13.77 4.19
N ARG A 157 2.10 -13.24 4.99
CA ARG A 157 1.79 -12.50 6.22
C ARG A 157 1.78 -11.02 5.97
N THR A 158 1.04 -10.28 6.80
CA THR A 158 0.95 -8.82 6.70
C THR A 158 1.42 -8.15 7.98
N VAL A 159 2.22 -7.10 7.81
CA VAL A 159 2.59 -6.17 8.88
C VAL A 159 2.02 -4.81 8.51
N PHE A 160 1.22 -4.21 9.37
CA PHE A 160 0.71 -2.86 9.19
C PHE A 160 1.45 -1.90 10.10
N THR A 161 2.17 -0.95 9.52
CA THR A 161 2.97 0.04 10.25
C THR A 161 2.30 1.41 10.20
N ILE A 162 2.06 2.00 11.37
CA ILE A 162 1.44 3.31 11.51
C ILE A 162 2.51 4.35 11.76
N HIS A 163 2.67 5.28 10.82
CA HIS A 163 3.56 6.43 10.94
C HIS A 163 2.81 7.66 11.46
N ASN A 164 1.55 7.85 11.03
CA ASN A 164 0.74 8.96 11.47
C ASN A 164 -0.74 8.56 11.70
N ILE A 165 -1.10 8.37 12.98
CA ILE A 165 -2.46 8.01 13.40
C ILE A 165 -3.52 9.08 13.11
N ALA A 166 -3.12 10.34 12.91
CA ALA A 166 -4.08 11.40 12.62
C ALA A 166 -4.77 11.20 11.26
N TYR A 167 -4.12 10.52 10.32
CA TYR A 167 -4.65 10.22 8.99
C TYR A 167 -5.04 8.75 8.90
N GLN A 168 -6.35 8.48 8.96
CA GLN A 168 -6.88 7.12 9.07
C GLN A 168 -7.57 6.61 7.80
N GLY A 169 -7.69 7.44 6.76
CA GLY A 169 -8.47 7.07 5.58
C GLY A 169 -9.96 6.95 5.91
N LYS A 170 -10.55 8.03 6.47
CA LYS A 170 -11.98 8.10 6.83
C LYS A 170 -12.78 8.70 5.69
N TYR A 171 -13.80 7.98 5.24
CA TYR A 171 -14.66 8.35 4.10
C TYR A 171 -16.07 7.78 4.28
N GLY A 172 -17.01 8.18 3.46
CA GLY A 172 -18.34 7.58 3.45
C GLY A 172 -18.35 6.09 3.08
N MET A 173 -19.41 5.38 3.46
CA MET A 173 -19.53 3.93 3.23
C MET A 173 -19.54 3.53 1.74
N GLU A 174 -19.88 4.45 0.84
CA GLU A 174 -19.82 4.26 -0.60
C GLU A 174 -18.42 3.86 -1.09
N ILE A 175 -17.36 4.25 -0.35
CA ILE A 175 -16.00 3.82 -0.69
C ILE A 175 -15.82 2.31 -0.51
N ALA A 176 -16.47 1.71 0.48
CA ALA A 176 -16.38 0.26 0.69
C ALA A 176 -17.15 -0.52 -0.39
N THR A 177 -18.32 -0.03 -0.80
CA THR A 177 -19.21 -0.70 -1.76
C THR A 177 -18.86 -0.37 -3.19
N ASP A 178 -18.86 0.91 -3.56
CA ASP A 178 -18.82 1.36 -4.97
C ASP A 178 -17.39 1.49 -5.52
N ILE A 179 -16.40 1.61 -4.63
CA ILE A 179 -14.99 1.72 -5.00
C ILE A 179 -14.24 0.41 -4.70
N ALA A 180 -14.19 0.00 -3.42
CA ALA A 180 -13.47 -1.21 -3.02
C ALA A 180 -14.20 -2.49 -3.45
N GLY A 181 -15.54 -2.41 -3.63
CA GLY A 181 -16.38 -3.55 -4.02
C GLY A 181 -16.43 -4.63 -2.95
N LEU A 182 -16.31 -4.25 -1.67
CA LEU A 182 -16.38 -5.22 -0.59
C LEU A 182 -17.77 -5.86 -0.52
N PRO A 183 -17.86 -7.19 -0.35
CA PRO A 183 -19.13 -7.85 -0.13
C PRO A 183 -19.69 -7.49 1.26
N ASP A 184 -21.00 -7.60 1.43
CA ASP A 184 -21.73 -7.19 2.64
C ASP A 184 -21.12 -7.75 3.92
N TYR A 185 -20.68 -9.02 3.91
CA TYR A 185 -20.06 -9.65 5.08
C TYR A 185 -18.72 -9.02 5.48
N ALA A 186 -18.06 -8.32 4.57
CA ALA A 186 -16.76 -7.68 4.80
C ALA A 186 -16.87 -6.19 5.16
N LEU A 187 -18.05 -5.57 5.02
CA LEU A 187 -18.25 -4.16 5.36
C LEU A 187 -17.89 -3.85 6.82
N PRO A 188 -18.25 -4.69 7.83
CA PRO A 188 -17.88 -4.44 9.22
C PRO A 188 -16.36 -4.38 9.48
N ILE A 189 -15.54 -4.93 8.57
CA ILE A 189 -14.07 -4.89 8.68
C ILE A 189 -13.56 -3.44 8.63
N VAL A 190 -14.15 -2.62 7.77
CA VAL A 190 -13.71 -1.23 7.52
C VAL A 190 -14.67 -0.20 8.14
N GLU A 191 -15.85 -0.62 8.57
CA GLU A 191 -16.84 0.28 9.16
C GLU A 191 -16.41 0.71 10.57
N TYR A 192 -16.48 2.00 10.84
CA TYR A 192 -16.31 2.61 12.14
C TYR A 192 -17.12 3.91 12.21
N ASP A 193 -18.05 3.98 13.17
CA ASP A 193 -18.91 5.14 13.38
C ASP A 193 -19.67 5.57 12.11
N HIS A 194 -20.31 4.58 11.46
CA HIS A 194 -21.09 4.73 10.21
C HIS A 194 -20.28 5.21 9.00
N ASN A 195 -18.96 5.18 9.06
CA ASN A 195 -18.04 5.57 8.01
C ASN A 195 -17.03 4.45 7.72
N VAL A 196 -16.40 4.52 6.55
CA VAL A 196 -15.18 3.74 6.29
C VAL A 196 -14.04 4.32 7.10
N ASN A 197 -13.30 3.45 7.78
CA ASN A 197 -11.99 3.74 8.34
C ASN A 197 -11.00 2.68 7.85
N MET A 198 -10.19 3.04 6.85
CA MET A 198 -9.27 2.09 6.20
C MET A 198 -8.21 1.58 7.18
N MET A 199 -7.71 2.45 8.05
CA MET A 199 -6.71 2.07 9.07
C MET A 199 -7.27 1.05 10.05
N LYS A 200 -8.53 1.20 10.50
CA LYS A 200 -9.22 0.20 11.33
C LYS A 200 -9.27 -1.15 10.62
N GLY A 201 -9.63 -1.16 9.34
CA GLY A 201 -9.63 -2.38 8.53
C GLY A 201 -8.26 -3.05 8.47
N ALA A 202 -7.19 -2.27 8.30
CA ALA A 202 -5.84 -2.81 8.30
C ALA A 202 -5.42 -3.37 9.66
N ILE A 203 -5.77 -2.70 10.76
CA ILE A 203 -5.48 -3.16 12.12
C ILE A 203 -6.16 -4.50 12.38
N ASP A 204 -7.43 -4.64 11.99
CA ASP A 204 -8.21 -5.86 12.20
C ASP A 204 -7.72 -7.05 11.34
N GLN A 205 -7.19 -6.77 10.16
CA GLN A 205 -6.86 -7.80 9.17
C GLN A 205 -5.38 -8.14 9.06
N SER A 206 -4.50 -7.39 9.69
CA SER A 206 -3.06 -7.66 9.65
C SER A 206 -2.64 -8.68 10.69
N ASP A 207 -1.62 -9.49 10.35
CA ASP A 207 -1.03 -10.45 11.29
C ASP A 207 -0.28 -9.75 12.43
N VAL A 208 0.33 -8.57 12.13
CA VAL A 208 1.06 -7.75 13.11
C VAL A 208 0.78 -6.27 12.82
N VAL A 209 0.58 -5.50 13.87
CA VAL A 209 0.50 -4.04 13.83
C VAL A 209 1.71 -3.45 14.55
N SER A 210 2.36 -2.47 13.93
CA SER A 210 3.53 -1.80 14.49
C SER A 210 3.43 -0.28 14.34
N THR A 211 4.28 0.43 15.06
CA THR A 211 4.43 1.88 14.94
C THR A 211 5.90 2.28 15.06
N VAL A 212 6.22 3.51 14.67
CA VAL A 212 7.60 3.98 14.50
C VAL A 212 8.26 4.50 15.77
N SER A 213 7.53 4.61 16.90
CA SER A 213 8.14 5.02 18.18
C SER A 213 7.45 4.42 19.40
N PRO A 214 8.19 4.16 20.51
CA PRO A 214 7.62 3.69 21.77
C PRO A 214 6.57 4.66 22.35
N THR A 215 6.81 5.96 22.23
CA THR A 215 5.87 7.00 22.69
C THR A 215 4.55 6.97 21.89
N TYR A 216 4.63 6.71 20.60
CA TYR A 216 3.45 6.54 19.76
C TYR A 216 2.63 5.30 20.16
N CYS A 217 3.29 4.22 20.55
CA CYS A 217 2.65 3.01 21.07
C CYS A 217 1.84 3.31 22.34
N LEU A 218 2.36 4.13 23.25
CA LEU A 218 1.66 4.55 24.49
C LEU A 218 0.41 5.39 24.21
N LEU A 219 0.44 6.25 23.18
CA LEU A 219 -0.74 7.01 22.76
C LEU A 219 -1.87 6.12 22.23
N TYR A 220 -1.53 4.97 21.69
CA TYR A 220 -2.47 3.96 21.21
C TYR A 220 -3.12 3.20 22.34
N THR A 221 -2.32 2.70 23.27
CA THR A 221 -2.79 1.87 24.39
C THR A 221 -3.56 2.70 25.42
N SER A 222 -3.28 4.00 25.59
CA SER A 222 -3.98 4.88 26.52
C SER A 222 -5.34 5.40 26.00
N ARG A 223 -5.65 5.21 24.71
CA ARG A 223 -6.96 5.60 24.11
C ARG A 223 -7.91 4.43 23.88
N CYS A 224 -7.45 3.20 24.13
CA CYS A 224 -8.26 1.97 24.03
C CYS A 224 -8.72 1.44 25.40
N VAL A 225 -8.66 2.29 26.46
CA VAL A 225 -9.22 2.00 27.79
C VAL A 225 -10.38 2.93 28.06
#